data_01a7ce4122d3e6427176e4bee0428c7e
#
_entry.id   01a7ce4122d3e6427176e4bee0428c7e
#
_cell.length_a   1.000
_cell.length_b   1.000
_cell.length_c   1.000
_cell.angle_alpha   90.00
_cell.angle_beta   90.00
_cell.angle_gamma   90.00
#
_symmetry.space_group_name_H-M   'P 1'
#
loop_
_entity.id
_entity.type
_entity.pdbx_description
1 polymer ?
#
loop_
_entity_poly.entity_id
_entity_poly.type
_entity_poly.pdbx_seq_one_letter_code
_entity_poly.pdbx_strand_id
1 'polypeptide(L)'
;MKILIGGSTSKIFHLKEFKNKLMEIGIETKLVVDTEIYDGFPSRKLKKWFQTKKKFKELINEFKPDVILVDRQHTLFDVAAVESHIPVAVMLRGDYWSEIKWAKETLYKGPIEKIVINLKDNRAKKCFKKSEIIFPICKHLEKIVDKNYPNKKTAVMYQGITPELWYPQEGMKLKHPCVGLLQGAVIWGKAQEMLILEKVLKEMPDVTFYWVGDGPYRDKILPILEKYDNFKWLGALEYPDKVREYLNEIDVYALVSGIDMSPLTLQEAQLMRKPVVATNVGGIPELMKNNETGFLVEKGNSEEWIEKLSLLINDKEKRVNMGNSGRKFVEENFSWNKIAKEFLKDLEKNKILRKFSS
;
A
#
# COMPACT_ATOMS: atom_id res chain seq x y z
N MET A 1 10.80 -17.21 -19.57
CA MET A 1 9.48 -16.71 -19.17
C MET A 1 9.47 -15.19 -19.25
N LYS A 2 8.37 -14.62 -19.75
CA LYS A 2 8.22 -13.17 -19.94
C LYS A 2 6.98 -12.67 -19.20
N ILE A 3 7.17 -11.67 -18.34
CA ILE A 3 6.10 -11.04 -17.57
C ILE A 3 5.95 -9.58 -17.99
N LEU A 4 4.74 -9.21 -18.43
CA LEU A 4 4.38 -7.81 -18.67
C LEU A 4 3.67 -7.26 -17.43
N ILE A 5 4.20 -6.17 -16.86
CA ILE A 5 3.57 -5.49 -15.72
C ILE A 5 2.98 -4.17 -16.21
N GLY A 6 1.66 -4.00 -16.02
CA GLY A 6 0.98 -2.73 -16.21
C GLY A 6 0.73 -2.04 -14.88
N GLY A 7 1.25 -0.84 -14.71
CA GLY A 7 1.16 -0.12 -13.45
C GLY A 7 0.83 1.36 -13.59
N SER A 8 0.37 1.97 -12.51
CA SER A 8 0.12 3.41 -12.43
C SER A 8 1.38 4.19 -12.04
N THR A 9 1.47 5.45 -12.47
CA THR A 9 2.57 6.35 -12.14
C THR A 9 2.84 6.45 -10.63
N SER A 10 1.78 6.47 -9.81
CA SER A 10 1.88 6.62 -8.35
C SER A 10 2.52 5.41 -7.63
N LYS A 11 2.66 4.26 -8.30
CA LYS A 11 3.22 3.03 -7.74
C LYS A 11 4.46 2.54 -8.48
N ILE A 12 4.92 3.33 -9.44
CA ILE A 12 6.01 2.95 -10.36
C ILE A 12 7.31 2.60 -9.62
N PHE A 13 7.60 3.27 -8.50
CA PHE A 13 8.80 3.01 -7.71
C PHE A 13 8.82 1.54 -7.23
N HIS A 14 7.80 1.10 -6.52
CA HIS A 14 7.71 -0.26 -5.99
C HIS A 14 7.57 -1.33 -7.08
N LEU A 15 6.90 -1.00 -8.19
CA LEU A 15 6.82 -1.92 -9.33
C LEU A 15 8.17 -2.06 -10.06
N LYS A 16 9.02 -1.02 -10.07
CA LYS A 16 10.39 -1.12 -10.56
C LYS A 16 11.24 -2.04 -9.69
N GLU A 17 11.13 -1.94 -8.36
CA GLU A 17 11.81 -2.84 -7.43
C GLU A 17 11.39 -4.30 -7.68
N PHE A 18 10.09 -4.57 -7.76
CA PHE A 18 9.56 -5.90 -8.07
C PHE A 18 10.04 -6.42 -9.43
N LYS A 19 9.96 -5.60 -10.49
CA LYS A 19 10.51 -5.93 -11.80
C LYS A 19 11.97 -6.34 -11.72
N ASN A 20 12.79 -5.54 -11.03
CA ASN A 20 14.23 -5.80 -10.92
C ASN A 20 14.50 -7.15 -10.23
N LYS A 21 13.76 -7.46 -9.16
CA LYS A 21 13.90 -8.77 -8.48
C LYS A 21 13.45 -9.94 -9.34
N LEU A 22 12.40 -9.79 -10.13
CA LEU A 22 12.03 -10.81 -11.13
C LEU A 22 13.15 -11.02 -12.16
N MET A 23 13.78 -9.95 -12.63
CA MET A 23 14.89 -10.05 -13.59
C MET A 23 16.14 -10.71 -12.96
N GLU A 24 16.46 -10.40 -11.70
CA GLU A 24 17.57 -11.04 -10.96
C GLU A 24 17.40 -12.56 -10.82
N ILE A 25 16.16 -13.05 -10.76
CA ILE A 25 15.86 -14.50 -10.71
C ILE A 25 15.56 -15.09 -12.10
N GLY A 26 16.00 -14.42 -13.18
CA GLY A 26 15.96 -14.93 -14.55
C GLY A 26 14.65 -14.76 -15.30
N ILE A 27 13.73 -13.90 -14.82
CA ILE A 27 12.46 -13.62 -15.50
C ILE A 27 12.58 -12.36 -16.36
N GLU A 28 12.40 -12.49 -17.66
CA GLU A 28 12.35 -11.34 -18.55
C GLU A 28 11.07 -10.52 -18.26
N THR A 29 11.25 -9.31 -17.75
CA THR A 29 10.12 -8.50 -17.27
C THR A 29 10.10 -7.11 -17.90
N LYS A 30 8.98 -6.74 -18.50
CA LYS A 30 8.73 -5.38 -19.02
C LYS A 30 7.68 -4.69 -18.14
N LEU A 31 8.03 -3.51 -17.62
CA LEU A 31 7.12 -2.65 -16.86
C LEU A 31 6.67 -1.50 -17.75
N VAL A 32 5.37 -1.30 -17.84
CA VAL A 32 4.74 -0.23 -18.65
C VAL A 32 3.82 0.58 -17.76
N VAL A 33 3.93 1.89 -17.85
CA VAL A 33 2.96 2.79 -17.21
C VAL A 33 1.70 2.83 -18.07
N ASP A 34 0.54 2.67 -17.45
CA ASP A 34 -0.75 2.62 -18.13
C ASP A 34 -1.01 3.84 -19.02
N THR A 35 -0.53 5.02 -18.62
CA THR A 35 -0.64 6.27 -19.40
C THR A 35 0.22 6.28 -20.67
N GLU A 36 1.24 5.41 -20.79
CA GLU A 36 2.02 5.26 -22.02
C GLU A 36 1.23 4.53 -23.10
N ILE A 37 0.27 3.72 -22.70
CA ILE A 37 -0.59 2.95 -23.59
C ILE A 37 -1.89 3.70 -23.93
N TYR A 38 -2.39 4.51 -23.02
CA TYR A 38 -3.57 5.34 -23.26
C TYR A 38 -3.42 6.76 -22.69
N ASP A 39 -3.99 7.74 -23.38
CA ASP A 39 -3.87 9.16 -23.02
C ASP A 39 -4.89 9.64 -21.99
N GLY A 40 -5.34 8.76 -21.12
CA GLY A 40 -6.38 9.04 -20.15
C GLY A 40 -7.80 8.95 -20.71
N PHE A 41 -8.72 8.38 -19.93
CA PHE A 41 -10.14 8.30 -20.25
C PHE A 41 -10.96 8.99 -19.16
N PRO A 42 -11.98 9.77 -19.54
CA PRO A 42 -12.39 10.15 -20.90
C PRO A 42 -11.48 11.22 -21.50
N SER A 43 -11.00 10.98 -22.74
CA SER A 43 -10.29 11.99 -23.53
C SER A 43 -11.28 12.80 -24.36
N ARG A 44 -11.07 14.12 -24.45
CA ARG A 44 -11.86 15.00 -25.37
C ARG A 44 -11.67 14.65 -26.84
N LYS A 45 -10.64 13.88 -27.20
CA LYS A 45 -10.35 13.46 -28.58
C LYS A 45 -10.77 12.01 -28.78
N LEU A 46 -11.88 11.74 -29.48
CA LEU A 46 -12.41 10.42 -29.78
C LEU A 46 -11.36 9.46 -30.39
N LYS A 47 -10.51 9.96 -31.30
CA LYS A 47 -9.41 9.16 -31.86
C LYS A 47 -8.53 8.47 -30.79
N LYS A 48 -8.34 9.08 -29.63
CA LYS A 48 -7.52 8.51 -28.54
C LYS A 48 -8.18 7.31 -27.87
N TRP A 49 -9.50 7.17 -27.93
CA TRP A 49 -10.23 6.03 -27.36
C TRP A 49 -9.93 4.71 -28.07
N PHE A 50 -9.60 4.77 -29.35
CA PHE A 50 -9.30 3.59 -30.17
C PHE A 50 -7.79 3.26 -30.20
N GLN A 51 -6.93 4.19 -29.87
CA GLN A 51 -5.48 4.01 -29.90
C GLN A 51 -4.98 3.02 -28.85
N THR A 52 -5.63 2.92 -27.71
CA THR A 52 -5.21 2.02 -26.62
C THR A 52 -5.14 0.56 -27.06
N LYS A 53 -6.16 0.08 -27.76
CA LYS A 53 -6.18 -1.32 -28.24
C LYS A 53 -5.07 -1.59 -29.26
N LYS A 54 -4.78 -0.61 -30.14
CA LYS A 54 -3.71 -0.73 -31.12
C LYS A 54 -2.33 -0.79 -30.44
N LYS A 55 -2.02 0.20 -29.61
CA LYS A 55 -0.77 0.25 -28.83
C LYS A 55 -0.58 -0.99 -27.98
N PHE A 56 -1.63 -1.47 -27.31
CA PHE A 56 -1.58 -2.68 -26.54
C PHE A 56 -1.27 -3.92 -27.38
N LYS A 57 -1.90 -4.08 -28.55
CA LYS A 57 -1.60 -5.18 -29.48
C LYS A 57 -0.16 -5.13 -29.97
N GLU A 58 0.35 -3.95 -30.32
CA GLU A 58 1.75 -3.75 -30.72
C GLU A 58 2.69 -4.19 -29.58
N LEU A 59 2.40 -3.77 -28.32
CA LEU A 59 3.18 -4.13 -27.15
C LEU A 59 3.23 -5.66 -26.92
N ILE A 60 2.08 -6.36 -26.96
CA ILE A 60 2.07 -7.81 -26.72
C ILE A 60 2.67 -8.61 -27.88
N ASN A 61 2.54 -8.13 -29.13
CA ASN A 61 3.16 -8.77 -30.30
C ASN A 61 4.69 -8.64 -30.28
N GLU A 62 5.20 -7.49 -29.84
CA GLU A 62 6.64 -7.24 -29.70
C GLU A 62 7.22 -8.04 -28.53
N PHE A 63 6.64 -7.90 -27.33
CA PHE A 63 7.19 -8.49 -26.11
C PHE A 63 6.86 -9.98 -25.94
N LYS A 64 5.68 -10.42 -26.41
CA LYS A 64 5.15 -11.80 -26.32
C LYS A 64 5.17 -12.32 -24.87
N PRO A 65 4.45 -11.66 -23.94
CA PRO A 65 4.42 -12.08 -22.54
C PRO A 65 3.69 -13.41 -22.36
N ASP A 66 4.16 -14.23 -21.42
CA ASP A 66 3.50 -15.46 -20.97
C ASP A 66 2.37 -15.16 -20.00
N VAL A 67 2.49 -14.06 -19.23
CA VAL A 67 1.47 -13.56 -18.29
C VAL A 67 1.53 -12.05 -18.19
N ILE A 68 0.38 -11.43 -17.93
CA ILE A 68 0.28 -9.98 -17.67
C ILE A 68 -0.15 -9.79 -16.22
N LEU A 69 0.63 -9.04 -15.44
CA LEU A 69 0.25 -8.56 -14.13
C LEU A 69 -0.25 -7.11 -14.24
N VAL A 70 -1.47 -6.85 -13.79
CA VAL A 70 -2.03 -5.50 -13.73
C VAL A 70 -2.12 -5.02 -12.29
N ASP A 71 -1.60 -3.82 -12.01
CA ASP A 71 -1.55 -3.20 -10.68
C ASP A 71 -2.79 -2.35 -10.39
N ARG A 72 -3.88 -2.57 -11.07
CA ARG A 72 -5.22 -2.00 -10.84
C ARG A 72 -6.22 -2.84 -11.61
N GLN A 73 -7.49 -2.49 -11.53
CA GLN A 73 -8.55 -3.29 -12.13
C GLN A 73 -9.53 -2.49 -12.99
N HIS A 74 -9.28 -1.20 -13.23
CA HIS A 74 -10.28 -0.33 -13.88
C HIS A 74 -9.75 0.57 -14.98
N THR A 75 -8.50 0.40 -15.40
CA THR A 75 -7.91 1.17 -16.49
C THR A 75 -8.28 0.58 -17.87
N LEU A 76 -8.02 1.31 -18.93
CA LEU A 76 -8.18 0.78 -20.28
C LEU A 76 -7.13 -0.27 -20.62
N PHE A 77 -5.93 -0.15 -20.03
CA PHE A 77 -4.88 -1.15 -20.14
C PHE A 77 -5.36 -2.49 -19.58
N ASP A 78 -5.94 -2.49 -18.37
CA ASP A 78 -6.43 -3.71 -17.70
C ASP A 78 -7.53 -4.39 -18.51
N VAL A 79 -8.46 -3.60 -19.08
CA VAL A 79 -9.51 -4.14 -19.97
C VAL A 79 -8.90 -4.73 -21.24
N ALA A 80 -7.92 -4.07 -21.85
CA ALA A 80 -7.25 -4.60 -23.04
C ALA A 80 -6.48 -5.90 -22.72
N ALA A 81 -5.87 -5.97 -21.54
CA ALA A 81 -5.19 -7.17 -21.05
C ALA A 81 -6.16 -8.35 -20.93
N VAL A 82 -7.27 -8.20 -20.18
CA VAL A 82 -8.23 -9.31 -19.98
C VAL A 82 -9.10 -9.63 -21.23
N GLU A 83 -9.02 -8.83 -22.26
CA GLU A 83 -9.60 -9.12 -23.60
C GLU A 83 -8.59 -9.79 -24.54
N SER A 84 -7.32 -9.86 -24.17
CA SER A 84 -6.30 -10.59 -24.92
C SER A 84 -6.39 -12.10 -24.67
N HIS A 85 -5.61 -12.87 -25.41
CA HIS A 85 -5.49 -14.32 -25.23
C HIS A 85 -4.43 -14.70 -24.16
N ILE A 86 -3.79 -13.71 -23.53
CA ILE A 86 -2.71 -13.92 -22.55
C ILE A 86 -3.33 -13.99 -21.17
N PRO A 87 -2.91 -14.91 -20.30
CA PRO A 87 -3.35 -15.01 -18.91
C PRO A 87 -3.08 -13.71 -18.16
N VAL A 88 -4.07 -13.24 -17.36
CA VAL A 88 -3.97 -11.98 -16.59
C VAL A 88 -4.09 -12.26 -15.11
N ALA A 89 -3.12 -11.77 -14.36
CA ALA A 89 -3.13 -11.66 -12.91
C ALA A 89 -3.44 -10.21 -12.50
N VAL A 90 -4.34 -10.02 -11.52
CA VAL A 90 -4.71 -8.70 -11.02
C VAL A 90 -4.19 -8.52 -9.61
N MET A 91 -3.31 -7.53 -9.38
CA MET A 91 -2.90 -7.13 -8.05
C MET A 91 -3.94 -6.17 -7.46
N LEU A 92 -4.56 -6.55 -6.35
CA LEU A 92 -5.60 -5.76 -5.68
C LEU A 92 -5.03 -5.12 -4.41
N ARG A 93 -5.00 -3.76 -4.39
CA ARG A 93 -4.34 -2.99 -3.32
C ARG A 93 -5.28 -2.37 -2.29
N GLY A 94 -6.57 -2.42 -2.49
CA GLY A 94 -7.57 -1.81 -1.60
C GLY A 94 -8.91 -2.50 -1.66
N ASP A 95 -9.79 -2.20 -0.71
CA ASP A 95 -11.17 -2.66 -0.74
C ASP A 95 -11.95 -1.88 -1.80
N TYR A 96 -11.82 -2.34 -3.03
CA TYR A 96 -12.46 -1.74 -4.20
C TYR A 96 -13.97 -1.57 -4.02
N TRP A 97 -14.64 -2.52 -3.38
CA TRP A 97 -16.11 -2.53 -3.26
C TRP A 97 -16.59 -1.44 -2.29
N SER A 98 -15.91 -1.26 -1.18
CA SER A 98 -16.17 -0.16 -0.26
C SER A 98 -15.78 1.18 -0.86
N GLU A 99 -14.65 1.28 -1.54
CA GLU A 99 -14.17 2.48 -2.20
C GLU A 99 -15.12 2.96 -3.30
N ILE A 100 -15.62 2.04 -4.16
CA ILE A 100 -16.53 2.40 -5.25
C ILE A 100 -17.91 2.80 -4.72
N LYS A 101 -18.39 2.13 -3.68
CA LYS A 101 -19.64 2.49 -3.00
C LYS A 101 -19.54 3.89 -2.42
N TRP A 102 -18.51 4.15 -1.62
CA TRP A 102 -18.26 5.46 -1.04
C TRP A 102 -18.11 6.56 -2.11
N ALA A 103 -17.36 6.29 -3.19
CA ALA A 103 -17.19 7.24 -4.27
C ALA A 103 -18.53 7.61 -4.94
N LYS A 104 -19.41 6.64 -5.18
CA LYS A 104 -20.76 6.88 -5.69
C LYS A 104 -21.63 7.73 -4.77
N GLU A 105 -21.49 7.55 -3.46
CA GLU A 105 -22.27 8.26 -2.46
C GLU A 105 -21.77 9.68 -2.18
N THR A 106 -20.46 9.95 -2.34
CA THR A 106 -19.85 11.22 -1.90
C THR A 106 -19.27 12.09 -3.02
N LEU A 107 -18.54 11.49 -3.96
CA LEU A 107 -17.76 12.23 -4.97
C LEU A 107 -18.45 12.35 -6.32
N TYR A 108 -19.14 11.30 -6.77
CA TYR A 108 -19.72 11.21 -8.11
C TYR A 108 -21.23 11.43 -8.08
N LYS A 109 -21.68 12.65 -7.75
CA LYS A 109 -23.10 12.99 -7.55
C LYS A 109 -23.78 13.52 -8.80
N GLY A 110 -23.06 14.19 -9.68
CA GLY A 110 -23.59 14.75 -10.93
C GLY A 110 -23.92 13.67 -11.98
N PRO A 111 -24.75 13.99 -12.97
CA PRO A 111 -25.18 13.02 -13.99
C PRO A 111 -24.00 12.47 -14.82
N ILE A 112 -23.08 13.32 -15.25
CA ILE A 112 -21.88 12.91 -16.00
C ILE A 112 -20.95 12.09 -15.10
N GLU A 113 -20.75 12.50 -13.85
CA GLU A 113 -19.94 11.82 -12.87
C GLU A 113 -20.46 10.41 -12.57
N LYS A 114 -21.78 10.24 -12.46
CA LYS A 114 -22.41 8.91 -12.29
C LYS A 114 -22.14 8.00 -13.49
N ILE A 115 -22.14 8.52 -14.71
CA ILE A 115 -21.76 7.75 -15.90
C ILE A 115 -20.30 7.32 -15.81
N VAL A 116 -19.38 8.23 -15.48
CA VAL A 116 -17.95 7.95 -15.38
C VAL A 116 -17.65 6.87 -14.33
N ILE A 117 -18.24 6.97 -13.12
CA ILE A 117 -17.99 5.99 -12.06
C ILE A 117 -18.60 4.62 -12.41
N ASN A 118 -19.74 4.56 -13.06
CA ASN A 118 -20.34 3.32 -13.52
C ASN A 118 -19.51 2.66 -14.64
N LEU A 119 -18.93 3.43 -15.54
CA LEU A 119 -17.99 2.91 -16.55
C LEU A 119 -16.71 2.34 -15.89
N LYS A 120 -16.19 2.99 -14.84
CA LYS A 120 -15.07 2.47 -14.07
C LYS A 120 -15.45 1.16 -13.37
N ASP A 121 -16.61 1.12 -12.72
CA ASP A 121 -17.12 -0.07 -12.02
C ASP A 121 -17.31 -1.26 -12.97
N ASN A 122 -17.91 -1.04 -14.15
CA ASN A 122 -18.10 -2.07 -15.16
C ASN A 122 -16.76 -2.62 -15.69
N ARG A 123 -15.75 -1.75 -15.88
CA ARG A 123 -14.41 -2.19 -16.26
C ARG A 123 -13.75 -3.04 -15.18
N ALA A 124 -13.83 -2.61 -13.92
CA ALA A 124 -13.30 -3.39 -12.81
C ALA A 124 -13.96 -4.76 -12.68
N LYS A 125 -15.29 -4.82 -12.75
CA LYS A 125 -16.04 -6.10 -12.76
C LYS A 125 -15.61 -7.00 -13.90
N LYS A 126 -15.36 -6.45 -15.08
CA LYS A 126 -14.85 -7.20 -16.22
C LYS A 126 -13.45 -7.76 -15.95
N CYS A 127 -12.55 -6.95 -15.39
CA CYS A 127 -11.20 -7.39 -15.03
C CYS A 127 -11.24 -8.50 -13.98
N PHE A 128 -11.98 -8.33 -12.89
CA PHE A 128 -12.12 -9.37 -11.87
C PHE A 128 -12.72 -10.68 -12.42
N LYS A 129 -13.75 -10.58 -13.26
CA LYS A 129 -14.39 -11.76 -13.84
C LYS A 129 -13.47 -12.51 -14.80
N LYS A 130 -12.76 -11.80 -15.68
CA LYS A 130 -11.97 -12.38 -16.76
C LYS A 130 -10.52 -12.69 -16.43
N SER A 131 -9.94 -12.10 -15.36
CA SER A 131 -8.59 -12.45 -14.93
C SER A 131 -8.49 -13.92 -14.54
N GLU A 132 -7.32 -14.53 -14.66
CA GLU A 132 -7.07 -15.90 -14.24
C GLU A 132 -6.96 -16.02 -12.72
N ILE A 133 -6.34 -15.02 -12.08
CA ILE A 133 -6.11 -14.96 -10.63
C ILE A 133 -6.16 -13.53 -10.14
N ILE A 134 -6.59 -13.34 -8.90
CA ILE A 134 -6.47 -12.08 -8.17
C ILE A 134 -5.44 -12.26 -7.05
N PHE A 135 -4.52 -11.31 -6.94
CA PHE A 135 -3.53 -11.19 -5.88
C PHE A 135 -3.89 -10.05 -4.91
N PRO A 136 -4.70 -10.31 -3.86
CA PRO A 136 -4.91 -9.35 -2.78
C PRO A 136 -3.60 -9.12 -2.02
N ILE A 137 -3.35 -7.88 -1.57
CA ILE A 137 -2.11 -7.54 -0.86
C ILE A 137 -2.11 -7.91 0.64
N CYS A 138 -3.17 -8.53 1.14
CA CYS A 138 -3.27 -9.08 2.50
C CYS A 138 -4.41 -10.10 2.58
N LYS A 139 -4.37 -10.96 3.60
CA LYS A 139 -5.43 -11.97 3.87
C LYS A 139 -6.77 -11.33 4.19
N HIS A 140 -6.77 -10.17 4.87
CA HIS A 140 -8.01 -9.42 5.10
C HIS A 140 -8.70 -9.08 3.77
N LEU A 141 -7.96 -8.62 2.80
CA LEU A 141 -8.48 -8.28 1.48
C LEU A 141 -8.86 -9.52 0.67
N GLU A 142 -8.15 -10.64 0.83
CA GLU A 142 -8.51 -11.93 0.22
C GLU A 142 -9.91 -12.38 0.64
N LYS A 143 -10.25 -12.29 1.95
CA LYS A 143 -11.60 -12.59 2.44
C LYS A 143 -12.68 -11.71 1.80
N ILE A 144 -12.35 -10.45 1.49
CA ILE A 144 -13.26 -9.54 0.78
C ILE A 144 -13.44 -9.99 -0.68
N VAL A 145 -12.36 -10.42 -1.34
CA VAL A 145 -12.45 -10.99 -2.70
C VAL A 145 -13.31 -12.23 -2.71
N ASP A 146 -13.09 -13.17 -1.80
CA ASP A 146 -13.84 -14.43 -1.70
C ASP A 146 -15.33 -14.20 -1.50
N LYS A 147 -15.69 -13.18 -0.69
CA LYS A 147 -17.09 -12.78 -0.49
C LYS A 147 -17.75 -12.29 -1.78
N ASN A 148 -17.02 -11.57 -2.63
CA ASN A 148 -17.54 -10.97 -3.87
C ASN A 148 -17.41 -11.89 -5.08
N TYR A 149 -16.44 -12.78 -5.09
CA TYR A 149 -16.12 -13.74 -6.17
C TYR A 149 -15.71 -15.10 -5.60
N PRO A 150 -16.64 -15.90 -5.02
CA PRO A 150 -16.33 -17.12 -4.26
C PRO A 150 -15.54 -18.18 -5.04
N ASN A 151 -15.65 -18.19 -6.37
CA ASN A 151 -14.98 -19.18 -7.24
C ASN A 151 -13.74 -18.63 -7.95
N LYS A 152 -13.29 -17.44 -7.59
CA LYS A 152 -12.11 -16.83 -8.20
C LYS A 152 -10.86 -17.42 -7.54
N LYS A 153 -9.86 -17.80 -8.35
CA LYS A 153 -8.53 -18.11 -7.82
C LYS A 153 -7.93 -16.88 -7.16
N THR A 154 -7.47 -17.04 -5.94
CA THR A 154 -6.75 -16.01 -5.18
C THR A 154 -5.45 -16.57 -4.63
N ALA A 155 -4.49 -15.70 -4.41
CA ALA A 155 -3.31 -15.92 -3.60
C ALA A 155 -2.84 -14.58 -3.04
N VAL A 156 -2.44 -14.54 -1.78
CA VAL A 156 -2.00 -13.29 -1.16
C VAL A 156 -0.61 -12.90 -1.67
N MET A 157 -0.50 -11.72 -2.26
CA MET A 157 0.77 -11.14 -2.66
C MET A 157 1.00 -9.86 -1.86
N TYR A 158 1.68 -9.97 -0.72
CA TYR A 158 2.02 -8.80 0.09
C TYR A 158 2.84 -7.78 -0.71
N GLN A 159 2.76 -6.52 -0.32
CA GLN A 159 3.66 -5.50 -0.87
C GLN A 159 5.07 -5.76 -0.35
N GLY A 160 6.00 -5.96 -1.26
CA GLY A 160 7.40 -6.11 -0.92
C GLY A 160 8.07 -4.76 -0.66
N ILE A 161 9.21 -4.83 -0.02
CA ILE A 161 10.11 -3.71 0.23
C ILE A 161 11.56 -4.17 0.02
N THR A 162 12.46 -3.25 -0.31
CA THR A 162 13.89 -3.51 -0.43
C THR A 162 14.59 -3.11 0.87
N PRO A 163 14.95 -4.06 1.75
CA PRO A 163 15.49 -3.75 3.09
C PRO A 163 16.79 -2.93 3.04
N GLU A 164 17.59 -3.10 1.99
CA GLU A 164 18.87 -2.44 1.80
C GLU A 164 18.74 -0.91 1.62
N LEU A 165 17.56 -0.43 1.25
CA LEU A 165 17.27 1.00 1.14
C LEU A 165 17.01 1.66 2.52
N TRP A 166 16.81 0.85 3.58
CA TRP A 166 16.45 1.32 4.92
C TRP A 166 17.59 1.04 5.90
N TYR A 167 18.53 1.97 5.99
CA TYR A 167 19.73 1.91 6.82
C TYR A 167 19.86 3.12 7.73
N PRO A 168 20.51 3.00 8.88
CA PRO A 168 20.78 4.13 9.78
C PRO A 168 21.60 5.21 9.08
N GLN A 169 21.23 6.45 9.29
CA GLN A 169 21.92 7.64 8.82
C GLN A 169 21.74 8.78 9.82
N GLU A 170 22.26 9.97 9.55
CA GLU A 170 21.97 11.15 10.36
C GLU A 170 20.45 11.41 10.36
N GLY A 171 19.89 11.59 11.56
CA GLY A 171 18.46 11.86 11.75
C GLY A 171 18.13 13.35 11.63
N MET A 172 16.84 13.64 11.60
CA MET A 172 16.32 14.99 11.69
C MET A 172 16.51 15.51 13.13
N LYS A 173 16.62 16.82 13.32
CA LYS A 173 16.64 17.44 14.65
C LYS A 173 15.22 17.49 15.23
N LEU A 174 14.84 16.50 16.04
CA LEU A 174 13.55 16.41 16.71
C LEU A 174 13.72 16.56 18.23
N LYS A 175 12.67 17.05 18.91
CA LYS A 175 12.63 17.10 20.38
C LYS A 175 12.17 15.76 20.92
N HIS A 176 12.94 15.15 21.82
CA HIS A 176 12.67 13.89 22.50
C HIS A 176 12.10 14.07 23.91
N PRO A 177 11.36 13.09 24.44
CA PRO A 177 10.93 11.89 23.73
C PRO A 177 9.88 12.20 22.67
N CYS A 178 9.88 11.41 21.59
CA CYS A 178 8.97 11.68 20.49
C CYS A 178 8.34 10.43 19.84
N VAL A 179 7.12 10.63 19.34
CA VAL A 179 6.35 9.65 18.57
C VAL A 179 6.19 10.19 17.14
N GLY A 180 6.52 9.37 16.17
CA GLY A 180 6.40 9.72 14.75
C GLY A 180 5.19 9.09 14.09
N LEU A 181 4.43 9.88 13.34
CA LEU A 181 3.37 9.44 12.43
C LEU A 181 3.82 9.69 10.99
N LEU A 182 3.73 8.67 10.14
CA LEU A 182 4.02 8.78 8.71
C LEU A 182 2.83 8.23 7.93
N GLN A 183 1.87 9.07 7.63
CA GLN A 183 0.63 8.67 6.96
C GLN A 183 -0.06 9.83 6.25
N GLY A 184 -0.62 9.56 5.06
CA GLY A 184 -1.39 10.56 4.32
C GLY A 184 -2.83 10.67 4.79
N ALA A 185 -3.39 11.88 4.73
CA ALA A 185 -4.79 12.19 4.99
C ALA A 185 -5.62 12.19 3.70
N VAL A 186 -5.49 11.14 2.87
CA VAL A 186 -6.10 11.06 1.53
C VAL A 186 -7.51 10.48 1.54
N ILE A 187 -7.81 9.58 2.48
CA ILE A 187 -9.10 8.92 2.64
C ILE A 187 -9.61 9.20 4.05
N TRP A 188 -10.83 9.76 4.16
CA TRP A 188 -11.38 10.12 5.46
C TRP A 188 -11.52 8.92 6.41
N GLY A 189 -11.96 7.77 5.90
CA GLY A 189 -12.04 6.54 6.69
C GLY A 189 -10.72 6.08 7.33
N LYS A 190 -9.56 6.47 6.75
CA LYS A 190 -8.23 6.29 7.36
C LYS A 190 -7.91 7.41 8.34
N ALA A 191 -8.02 8.66 7.87
CA ALA A 191 -7.47 9.83 8.51
C ALA A 191 -8.24 10.24 9.77
N GLN A 192 -9.57 10.02 9.81
CA GLN A 192 -10.40 10.38 10.96
C GLN A 192 -9.96 9.73 12.29
N GLU A 193 -9.31 8.55 12.23
CA GLU A 193 -8.80 7.90 13.43
C GLU A 193 -7.72 8.72 14.13
N MET A 194 -6.99 9.58 13.40
CA MET A 194 -6.01 10.48 14.00
C MET A 194 -6.61 11.43 15.04
N LEU A 195 -7.91 11.69 15.00
CA LEU A 195 -8.58 12.55 15.98
C LEU A 195 -8.55 11.99 17.41
N ILE A 196 -8.34 10.68 17.56
CA ILE A 196 -8.13 10.05 18.87
C ILE A 196 -6.88 10.59 19.58
N LEU A 197 -5.92 11.10 18.80
CA LEU A 197 -4.70 11.71 19.34
C LEU A 197 -4.98 12.95 20.19
N GLU A 198 -6.13 13.61 20.05
CA GLU A 198 -6.49 14.74 20.91
C GLU A 198 -6.39 14.38 22.39
N LYS A 199 -6.93 13.22 22.80
CA LYS A 199 -6.84 12.73 24.17
C LYS A 199 -5.43 12.28 24.52
N VAL A 200 -4.75 11.59 23.59
CA VAL A 200 -3.36 11.12 23.81
C VAL A 200 -2.41 12.28 24.04
N LEU A 201 -2.51 13.35 23.23
CA LEU A 201 -1.68 14.56 23.38
C LEU A 201 -1.88 15.25 24.72
N LYS A 202 -3.13 15.32 25.19
CA LYS A 202 -3.49 15.91 26.49
C LYS A 202 -2.88 15.13 27.65
N GLU A 203 -2.91 13.79 27.60
CA GLU A 203 -2.43 12.92 28.67
C GLU A 203 -0.91 12.65 28.61
N MET A 204 -0.24 13.01 27.51
CA MET A 204 1.19 12.84 27.30
C MET A 204 1.89 14.18 26.94
N PRO A 205 1.80 15.23 27.78
CA PRO A 205 2.27 16.58 27.44
C PRO A 205 3.79 16.67 27.25
N ASP A 206 4.56 15.79 27.87
CA ASP A 206 6.03 15.75 27.79
C ASP A 206 6.56 14.97 26.57
N VAL A 207 5.68 14.33 25.78
CA VAL A 207 6.04 13.59 24.56
C VAL A 207 5.65 14.40 23.33
N THR A 208 6.59 14.62 22.43
CA THR A 208 6.32 15.36 21.18
C THR A 208 5.86 14.41 20.09
N PHE A 209 4.75 14.72 19.44
CA PHE A 209 4.18 13.97 18.32
C PHE A 209 4.45 14.69 17.01
N TYR A 210 5.14 14.03 16.10
CA TYR A 210 5.44 14.57 14.77
C TYR A 210 4.63 13.85 13.71
N TRP A 211 3.86 14.58 12.92
CA TRP A 211 3.13 14.04 11.79
C TRP A 211 3.80 14.43 10.46
N VAL A 212 4.23 13.43 9.72
CA VAL A 212 4.68 13.51 8.33
C VAL A 212 3.57 12.97 7.43
N GLY A 213 3.11 13.80 6.51
CA GLY A 213 2.06 13.46 5.56
C GLY A 213 1.22 14.67 5.18
N ASP A 214 0.40 14.50 4.16
CA ASP A 214 -0.51 15.52 3.65
C ASP A 214 -1.73 14.84 3.00
N GLY A 215 -2.68 15.64 2.55
CA GLY A 215 -3.86 15.16 1.84
C GLY A 215 -5.08 16.06 2.04
N PRO A 216 -6.16 15.85 1.28
CA PRO A 216 -7.34 16.72 1.29
C PRO A 216 -8.08 16.77 2.64
N TYR A 217 -7.82 15.84 3.54
CA TYR A 217 -8.42 15.83 4.88
C TYR A 217 -7.50 16.41 5.97
N ARG A 218 -6.30 16.90 5.63
CA ARG A 218 -5.40 17.59 6.55
C ARG A 218 -6.13 18.73 7.29
N ASP A 219 -6.86 19.57 6.56
CA ASP A 219 -7.55 20.74 7.10
C ASP A 219 -8.73 20.39 8.06
N LYS A 220 -9.09 19.11 8.17
CA LYS A 220 -10.01 18.61 9.20
C LYS A 220 -9.29 18.09 10.45
N ILE A 221 -8.01 17.82 10.37
CA ILE A 221 -7.19 17.23 11.44
C ILE A 221 -6.38 18.32 12.16
N LEU A 222 -5.64 19.14 11.42
CA LEU A 222 -4.73 20.14 11.99
C LEU A 222 -5.41 21.09 12.96
N PRO A 223 -6.59 21.70 12.69
CA PRO A 223 -7.22 22.64 13.62
C PRO A 223 -7.58 22.04 14.99
N ILE A 224 -7.60 20.70 15.09
CA ILE A 224 -7.89 19.97 16.33
C ILE A 224 -6.59 19.64 17.07
N LEU A 225 -5.60 19.10 16.35
CA LEU A 225 -4.39 18.58 16.97
C LEU A 225 -3.33 19.67 17.22
N GLU A 226 -3.23 20.70 16.39
CA GLU A 226 -2.29 21.83 16.58
C GLU A 226 -2.61 22.74 17.76
N LYS A 227 -3.77 22.55 18.42
CA LYS A 227 -4.07 23.20 19.71
C LYS A 227 -3.13 22.75 20.83
N TYR A 228 -2.45 21.62 20.66
CA TYR A 228 -1.54 21.04 21.63
C TYR A 228 -0.09 21.34 21.24
N ASP A 229 0.66 21.98 22.13
CA ASP A 229 2.06 22.41 21.89
C ASP A 229 2.98 21.24 21.60
N ASN A 230 2.65 20.04 22.01
CA ASN A 230 3.40 18.81 21.78
C ASN A 230 3.01 18.09 20.48
N PHE A 231 2.17 18.67 19.60
CA PHE A 231 1.92 18.18 18.27
C PHE A 231 2.60 19.07 17.22
N LYS A 232 3.28 18.45 16.26
CA LYS A 232 4.00 19.16 15.18
C LYS A 232 3.72 18.49 13.85
N TRP A 233 3.15 19.26 12.90
CA TRP A 233 3.02 18.81 11.52
C TRP A 233 4.25 19.24 10.71
N LEU A 234 4.88 18.30 10.01
CA LEU A 234 6.09 18.52 9.21
C LEU A 234 5.80 18.56 7.70
N GLY A 235 4.55 18.38 7.29
CA GLY A 235 4.19 18.27 5.88
C GLY A 235 4.59 16.93 5.25
N ALA A 236 4.60 16.90 3.92
CA ALA A 236 5.11 15.75 3.17
C ALA A 236 6.63 15.85 3.03
N LEU A 237 7.33 14.75 3.21
CA LEU A 237 8.78 14.67 3.04
C LEU A 237 9.14 14.02 1.70
N GLU A 238 10.31 14.39 1.16
CA GLU A 238 10.89 13.75 -0.01
C GLU A 238 11.22 12.28 0.27
N TYR A 239 10.77 11.43 -0.61
CA TYR A 239 10.92 9.98 -0.50
C TYR A 239 12.06 9.47 -1.40
N PRO A 240 12.92 8.55 -0.94
CA PRO A 240 12.92 7.92 0.39
C PRO A 240 13.81 8.64 1.43
N ASP A 241 14.70 9.54 1.03
CA ASP A 241 15.83 10.00 1.85
C ASP A 241 15.37 10.80 3.08
N LYS A 242 14.49 11.79 2.92
CA LYS A 242 13.99 12.57 4.06
C LYS A 242 13.06 11.76 4.96
N VAL A 243 12.34 10.79 4.41
CA VAL A 243 11.54 9.83 5.21
C VAL A 243 12.47 8.96 6.06
N ARG A 244 13.62 8.54 5.53
CA ARG A 244 14.60 7.75 6.27
C ARG A 244 15.26 8.56 7.39
N GLU A 245 15.65 9.83 7.14
CA GLU A 245 16.15 10.77 8.17
C GLU A 245 15.13 10.90 9.31
N TYR A 246 13.85 11.09 8.97
CA TYR A 246 12.76 11.20 9.93
C TYR A 246 12.58 9.92 10.75
N LEU A 247 12.45 8.78 10.08
CA LEU A 247 12.29 7.50 10.76
C LEU A 247 13.52 7.12 11.58
N ASN A 248 14.72 7.56 11.20
CA ASN A 248 15.91 7.32 12.00
C ASN A 248 15.87 8.06 13.35
N GLU A 249 15.22 9.20 13.41
CA GLU A 249 15.22 10.05 14.61
C GLU A 249 14.12 9.69 15.61
N ILE A 250 12.92 9.37 15.18
CA ILE A 250 11.81 9.10 16.10
C ILE A 250 12.10 7.96 17.09
N ASP A 251 11.51 8.01 18.31
CA ASP A 251 11.64 6.96 19.32
C ASP A 251 10.67 5.79 19.09
N VAL A 252 9.42 6.12 18.72
CA VAL A 252 8.33 5.16 18.49
C VAL A 252 7.59 5.57 17.22
N TYR A 253 7.26 4.60 16.37
CA TYR A 253 6.39 4.83 15.23
C TYR A 253 4.93 4.53 15.58
N ALA A 254 4.03 5.47 15.31
CA ALA A 254 2.60 5.31 15.50
C ALA A 254 1.86 5.31 14.15
N LEU A 255 1.06 4.27 13.89
CA LEU A 255 0.17 4.21 12.73
C LEU A 255 -1.29 4.27 13.18
N VAL A 256 -1.86 5.46 13.19
CA VAL A 256 -3.22 5.75 13.67
C VAL A 256 -4.17 5.80 12.48
N SER A 257 -4.74 4.65 12.12
CA SER A 257 -5.54 4.52 10.90
C SER A 257 -6.87 3.83 11.14
N GLY A 258 -7.94 4.38 10.61
CA GLY A 258 -9.28 3.78 10.70
C GLY A 258 -9.49 2.56 9.81
N ILE A 259 -8.66 2.39 8.77
CA ILE A 259 -8.58 1.23 7.88
C ILE A 259 -7.27 1.28 7.10
N ASP A 260 -6.57 0.17 6.98
CA ASP A 260 -5.43 0.02 6.06
C ASP A 260 -5.27 -1.42 5.59
N MET A 261 -4.80 -1.63 4.37
CA MET A 261 -4.63 -2.98 3.82
C MET A 261 -3.20 -3.47 3.92
N SER A 262 -2.23 -2.62 3.58
CA SER A 262 -0.80 -2.97 3.65
C SER A 262 0.04 -1.68 3.64
N PRO A 263 0.11 -0.96 4.77
CA PRO A 263 0.87 0.28 4.87
C PRO A 263 2.37 0.01 4.80
N LEU A 264 3.02 0.44 3.73
CA LEU A 264 4.47 0.32 3.57
C LEU A 264 5.22 1.11 4.66
N THR A 265 4.66 2.22 5.10
CA THR A 265 5.27 3.05 6.16
C THR A 265 5.48 2.29 7.47
N LEU A 266 4.66 1.28 7.76
CA LEU A 266 4.86 0.39 8.90
C LEU A 266 6.07 -0.53 8.69
N GLN A 267 6.24 -1.09 7.49
CA GLN A 267 7.41 -1.89 7.15
C GLN A 267 8.69 -1.03 7.14
N GLU A 268 8.62 0.19 6.62
CA GLU A 268 9.71 1.17 6.61
C GLU A 268 10.18 1.50 8.03
N ALA A 269 9.25 1.77 8.94
CA ALA A 269 9.56 2.03 10.35
C ALA A 269 10.22 0.81 11.02
N GLN A 270 9.70 -0.40 10.79
CA GLN A 270 10.30 -1.63 11.31
C GLN A 270 11.72 -1.86 10.74
N LEU A 271 11.96 -1.60 9.45
CA LEU A 271 13.30 -1.69 8.86
C LEU A 271 14.27 -0.67 9.45
N MET A 272 13.77 0.50 9.86
CA MET A 272 14.54 1.49 10.63
C MET A 272 14.64 1.16 12.13
N ARG A 273 14.27 -0.07 12.52
CA ARG A 273 14.30 -0.59 13.90
C ARG A 273 13.48 0.25 14.88
N LYS A 274 12.37 0.80 14.43
CA LYS A 274 11.44 1.50 15.31
C LYS A 274 10.38 0.54 15.82
N PRO A 275 10.13 0.49 17.15
CA PRO A 275 8.99 -0.22 17.67
C PRO A 275 7.71 0.46 17.17
N VAL A 276 6.70 -0.33 16.86
CA VAL A 276 5.48 0.14 16.25
C VAL A 276 4.32 0.07 17.23
N VAL A 277 3.50 1.13 17.31
CA VAL A 277 2.14 1.05 17.85
C VAL A 277 1.18 1.32 16.70
N ALA A 278 0.25 0.42 16.43
CA ALA A 278 -0.61 0.53 15.26
C ALA A 278 -2.06 0.11 15.58
N THR A 279 -3.02 0.74 14.90
CA THR A 279 -4.44 0.36 15.03
C THR A 279 -4.67 -1.06 14.49
N ASN A 280 -5.39 -1.88 15.24
CA ASN A 280 -5.77 -3.26 14.88
C ASN A 280 -6.90 -3.26 13.84
N VAL A 281 -6.60 -2.92 12.60
CA VAL A 281 -7.58 -2.85 11.50
C VAL A 281 -7.03 -3.38 10.18
N GLY A 282 -7.90 -3.94 9.36
CA GLY A 282 -7.59 -4.37 8.01
C GLY A 282 -6.46 -5.37 7.93
N GLY A 283 -5.44 -5.08 7.13
CA GLY A 283 -4.25 -5.91 6.97
C GLY A 283 -3.08 -5.53 7.89
N ILE A 284 -3.20 -4.49 8.75
CA ILE A 284 -2.14 -4.08 9.66
C ILE A 284 -1.65 -5.22 10.55
N PRO A 285 -2.52 -6.06 11.18
CA PRO A 285 -2.10 -7.18 12.02
C PRO A 285 -1.26 -8.23 11.30
N GLU A 286 -1.28 -8.25 9.97
CA GLU A 286 -0.50 -9.20 9.19
C GLU A 286 0.95 -8.74 8.96
N LEU A 287 1.23 -7.44 9.18
CA LEU A 287 2.51 -6.80 8.91
C LEU A 287 3.38 -6.63 10.15
N MET A 288 2.93 -7.11 11.30
CA MET A 288 3.65 -7.06 12.56
C MET A 288 3.24 -8.21 13.47
N LYS A 289 4.02 -8.46 14.51
CA LYS A 289 3.70 -9.40 15.57
C LYS A 289 3.40 -8.64 16.85
N ASN A 290 2.17 -8.73 17.32
CA ASN A 290 1.75 -8.07 18.56
C ASN A 290 2.58 -8.55 19.75
N ASN A 291 3.02 -7.63 20.60
CA ASN A 291 3.93 -7.83 21.75
C ASN A 291 5.38 -8.25 21.41
N GLU A 292 5.73 -8.48 20.14
CA GLU A 292 7.08 -8.90 19.71
C GLU A 292 7.79 -7.81 18.89
N THR A 293 7.07 -7.24 17.88
CA THR A 293 7.61 -6.17 17.04
C THR A 293 7.02 -4.80 17.35
N GLY A 294 6.05 -4.74 18.24
CA GLY A 294 5.28 -3.57 18.64
C GLY A 294 3.94 -3.97 19.25
N PHE A 295 3.00 -3.04 19.29
CA PHE A 295 1.68 -3.24 19.88
C PHE A 295 0.57 -2.93 18.87
N LEU A 296 -0.45 -3.77 18.84
CA LEU A 296 -1.73 -3.50 18.21
C LEU A 296 -2.68 -2.90 19.23
N VAL A 297 -3.38 -1.83 18.84
CA VAL A 297 -4.33 -1.10 19.67
C VAL A 297 -5.70 -1.13 19.00
N GLU A 298 -6.74 -1.37 19.76
CA GLU A 298 -8.09 -1.39 19.22
C GLU A 298 -8.51 -0.01 18.72
N LYS A 299 -9.21 0.01 17.60
CA LYS A 299 -9.71 1.23 16.98
C LYS A 299 -10.59 2.00 17.96
N GLY A 300 -10.34 3.31 18.10
CA GLY A 300 -11.07 4.17 19.00
C GLY A 300 -10.64 4.11 20.48
N ASN A 301 -9.63 3.32 20.83
CA ASN A 301 -9.19 3.12 22.21
C ASN A 301 -8.00 4.01 22.59
N SER A 302 -8.28 5.26 22.98
CA SER A 302 -7.25 6.23 23.38
C SER A 302 -6.46 5.81 24.63
N GLU A 303 -7.09 5.12 25.56
CA GLU A 303 -6.46 4.64 26.79
C GLU A 303 -5.36 3.62 26.48
N GLU A 304 -5.65 2.69 25.59
CA GLU A 304 -4.65 1.70 25.16
C GLU A 304 -3.51 2.35 24.38
N TRP A 305 -3.78 3.37 23.53
CA TRP A 305 -2.75 4.19 22.91
C TRP A 305 -1.80 4.82 23.93
N ILE A 306 -2.34 5.46 24.98
CA ILE A 306 -1.58 6.09 26.07
C ILE A 306 -0.74 5.04 26.79
N GLU A 307 -1.33 3.91 27.16
CA GLU A 307 -0.63 2.82 27.85
C GLU A 307 0.56 2.29 27.02
N LYS A 308 0.33 1.93 25.75
CA LYS A 308 1.39 1.31 24.92
C LYS A 308 2.48 2.29 24.52
N LEU A 309 2.13 3.55 24.23
CA LEU A 309 3.12 4.58 23.99
C LEU A 309 3.93 4.90 25.22
N SER A 310 3.30 5.07 26.40
CA SER A 310 4.01 5.32 27.67
C SER A 310 4.99 4.19 28.01
N LEU A 311 4.56 2.94 27.80
CA LEU A 311 5.42 1.78 28.03
C LEU A 311 6.69 1.84 27.15
N LEU A 312 6.54 2.15 25.86
CA LEU A 312 7.69 2.24 24.96
C LEU A 312 8.55 3.49 25.19
N ILE A 313 7.96 4.63 25.53
CA ILE A 313 8.71 5.85 25.82
C ILE A 313 9.59 5.67 27.06
N ASN A 314 9.09 5.00 28.11
CA ASN A 314 9.79 4.82 29.36
C ASN A 314 10.78 3.64 29.40
N ASP A 315 10.68 2.70 28.44
CA ASP A 315 11.51 1.50 28.40
C ASP A 315 12.37 1.45 27.12
N LYS A 316 13.59 1.97 27.22
CA LYS A 316 14.54 2.00 26.10
C LYS A 316 14.96 0.60 25.64
N GLU A 317 15.13 -0.33 26.57
CA GLU A 317 15.53 -1.70 26.24
C GLU A 317 14.44 -2.39 25.41
N LYS A 318 13.18 -2.26 25.85
CA LYS A 318 12.04 -2.78 25.11
C LYS A 318 11.92 -2.15 23.70
N ARG A 319 12.13 -0.83 23.57
CA ARG A 319 12.18 -0.17 22.24
C ARG A 319 13.21 -0.82 21.33
N VAL A 320 14.42 -1.02 21.80
CA VAL A 320 15.51 -1.61 21.02
C VAL A 320 15.19 -3.06 20.62
N ASN A 321 14.71 -3.86 21.57
CA ASN A 321 14.39 -5.26 21.34
C ASN A 321 13.25 -5.42 20.34
N MET A 322 12.16 -4.67 20.50
CA MET A 322 11.03 -4.69 19.56
C MET A 322 11.42 -4.15 18.17
N GLY A 323 12.21 -3.09 18.11
CA GLY A 323 12.70 -2.55 16.85
C GLY A 323 13.57 -3.54 16.08
N ASN A 324 14.47 -4.25 16.75
CA ASN A 324 15.30 -5.30 16.14
C ASN A 324 14.46 -6.48 15.66
N SER A 325 13.49 -6.92 16.46
CA SER A 325 12.52 -7.97 16.08
C SER A 325 11.69 -7.53 14.86
N GLY A 326 11.27 -6.27 14.81
CA GLY A 326 10.53 -5.70 13.70
C GLY A 326 11.30 -5.73 12.38
N ARG A 327 12.57 -5.29 12.39
CA ARG A 327 13.44 -5.35 11.22
C ARG A 327 13.57 -6.78 10.70
N LYS A 328 13.95 -7.71 11.58
CA LYS A 328 14.08 -9.13 11.23
C LYS A 328 12.80 -9.68 10.62
N PHE A 329 11.66 -9.38 11.21
CA PHE A 329 10.36 -9.84 10.72
C PHE A 329 10.06 -9.34 9.30
N VAL A 330 10.35 -8.07 9.00
CA VAL A 330 10.13 -7.52 7.65
C VAL A 330 11.11 -8.11 6.63
N GLU A 331 12.39 -8.23 6.96
CA GLU A 331 13.41 -8.83 6.09
C GLU A 331 13.05 -10.27 5.70
N GLU A 332 12.57 -11.06 6.67
CA GLU A 332 12.21 -12.47 6.47
C GLU A 332 10.88 -12.66 5.71
N ASN A 333 9.95 -11.71 5.81
CA ASN A 333 8.58 -11.93 5.31
C ASN A 333 8.15 -11.05 4.14
N PHE A 334 8.75 -9.86 3.97
CA PHE A 334 8.27 -8.88 3.00
C PHE A 334 9.35 -8.36 2.04
N SER A 335 10.54 -8.96 2.01
CA SER A 335 11.52 -8.60 0.98
C SER A 335 10.99 -8.91 -0.42
N TRP A 336 11.27 -8.04 -1.39
CA TRP A 336 10.86 -8.30 -2.79
C TRP A 336 11.40 -9.62 -3.33
N ASN A 337 12.57 -10.07 -2.84
CA ASN A 337 13.12 -11.38 -3.22
C ASN A 337 12.18 -12.54 -2.82
N LYS A 338 11.64 -12.50 -1.59
CA LYS A 338 10.66 -13.49 -1.12
C LYS A 338 9.35 -13.37 -1.90
N ILE A 339 8.81 -12.17 -2.00
CA ILE A 339 7.53 -11.92 -2.67
C ILE A 339 7.58 -12.34 -4.15
N ALA A 340 8.69 -12.07 -4.86
CA ALA A 340 8.84 -12.49 -6.26
C ALA A 340 8.84 -14.02 -6.41
N LYS A 341 9.53 -14.74 -5.52
CA LYS A 341 9.54 -16.22 -5.53
C LYS A 341 8.18 -16.80 -5.21
N GLU A 342 7.48 -16.25 -4.21
CA GLU A 342 6.12 -16.69 -3.86
C GLU A 342 5.13 -16.42 -5.00
N PHE A 343 5.19 -15.25 -5.61
CA PHE A 343 4.37 -14.90 -6.78
C PHE A 343 4.51 -15.92 -7.92
N LEU A 344 5.74 -16.29 -8.27
CA LEU A 344 6.00 -17.30 -9.32
C LEU A 344 5.44 -18.67 -8.93
N LYS A 345 5.68 -19.10 -7.69
CA LYS A 345 5.14 -20.36 -7.14
C LYS A 345 3.62 -20.40 -7.20
N ASP A 346 2.96 -19.28 -6.89
CA ASP A 346 1.50 -19.20 -6.93
C ASP A 346 0.95 -19.23 -8.37
N LEU A 347 1.64 -18.61 -9.33
CA LEU A 347 1.28 -18.73 -10.73
C LEU A 347 1.39 -20.18 -11.24
N GLU A 348 2.44 -20.91 -10.85
CA GLU A 348 2.61 -22.33 -11.19
C GLU A 348 1.55 -23.22 -10.52
N LYS A 349 1.35 -23.05 -9.19
CA LYS A 349 0.35 -23.79 -8.41
C LYS A 349 -1.04 -23.66 -8.98
N ASN A 350 -1.39 -22.48 -9.47
CA ASN A 350 -2.68 -22.17 -10.08
C ASN A 350 -2.75 -22.56 -11.58
N LYS A 351 -1.71 -23.18 -12.14
CA LYS A 351 -1.62 -23.61 -13.54
C LYS A 351 -1.76 -22.46 -14.56
N ILE A 352 -1.32 -21.27 -14.17
CA ILE A 352 -1.30 -20.08 -15.04
C ILE A 352 -0.04 -20.09 -15.89
N LEU A 353 1.05 -20.58 -15.33
CA LEU A 353 2.31 -20.85 -16.02
C LEU A 353 2.59 -22.36 -16.05
N ARG A 354 3.30 -22.83 -17.08
CA ARG A 354 3.90 -24.17 -17.08
C ARG A 354 5.03 -24.19 -16.06
N LYS A 355 5.28 -25.36 -15.40
CA LYS A 355 6.36 -25.52 -14.42
C LYS A 355 7.67 -24.96 -14.95
N PHE A 356 8.31 -24.12 -14.17
CA PHE A 356 9.71 -23.76 -14.34
C PHE A 356 10.55 -25.01 -14.03
N SER A 357 11.24 -25.52 -15.02
CA SER A 357 12.35 -26.44 -14.78
C SER A 357 13.49 -25.56 -14.23
N SER A 358 13.67 -25.59 -12.91
CA SER A 358 14.80 -24.96 -12.21
C SER A 358 16.10 -25.59 -12.64
#